data_7a835537ef5ccd9c10cdb35d74fb12ea
#
_entry.id   7a835537ef5ccd9c10cdb35d74fb12ea
#
_cell.length_a   1.000
_cell.length_b   1.000
_cell.length_c   1.000
_cell.angle_alpha   90.00
_cell.angle_beta   90.00
_cell.angle_gamma   90.00
#
_symmetry.space_group_name_H-M   'P 1'
#
loop_
_entity.id
_entity.type
_entity.pdbx_description
1 polymer ?
#
loop_
_entity_poly.entity_id
_entity_poly.type
_entity_poly.pdbx_seq_one_letter_code
_entity_poly.pdbx_strand_id
1 'polypeptide(L)'
;MAKEFKVGYKTRNKLQRAIQKVIRDEGLVQEETLLKSVRISSTTGDLNQLYITINAVYYYMFLDQGAELWNGGFIKPYGITEQALNSSLGRQFQQEVIDSYVAWMLDNYPILDVGRIAVDKLSINIKYNLFGDPDGTWDGEYYKASNIRVNWN
;
A
#
# COMPACT_ATOMS: atom_id res chain seq x y z
N MET A 1 27.45 -6.37 3.94
CA MET A 1 26.33 -6.10 3.01
C MET A 1 25.04 -5.96 3.78
N ALA A 2 24.32 -4.87 3.59
CA ALA A 2 23.07 -4.64 4.29
C ALA A 2 22.00 -5.62 3.78
N LYS A 3 21.22 -6.19 4.70
CA LYS A 3 20.08 -7.02 4.33
C LYS A 3 18.97 -6.13 3.79
N GLU A 4 18.23 -6.64 2.82
CA GLU A 4 17.05 -5.95 2.32
C GLU A 4 16.02 -5.78 3.42
N PHE A 5 15.46 -4.58 3.55
CA PHE A 5 14.39 -4.32 4.48
C PHE A 5 13.08 -4.96 3.99
N LYS A 6 12.38 -5.61 4.90
CA LYS A 6 11.04 -6.13 4.62
C LYS A 6 10.11 -5.78 5.76
N VAL A 7 8.92 -5.33 5.42
CA VAL A 7 7.86 -5.10 6.41
C VAL A 7 7.40 -6.45 6.95
N GLY A 8 7.35 -6.59 8.27
CA GLY A 8 6.95 -7.83 8.92
C GLY A 8 5.49 -8.21 8.64
N TYR A 9 5.19 -9.49 8.76
CA TYR A 9 3.85 -10.02 8.49
C TYR A 9 2.78 -9.35 9.35
N LYS A 10 3.03 -9.18 10.65
CA LYS A 10 2.04 -8.56 11.54
C LYS A 10 1.70 -7.14 11.12
N THR A 11 2.70 -6.38 10.73
CA THR A 11 2.51 -5.01 10.25
C THR A 11 1.76 -4.98 8.92
N ARG A 12 2.17 -5.82 7.95
CA ARG A 12 1.49 -5.92 6.66
C ARG A 12 0.02 -6.31 6.83
N ASN A 13 -0.24 -7.21 7.77
CA ASN A 13 -1.59 -7.67 8.04
C ASN A 13 -2.50 -6.56 8.55
N LYS A 14 -1.96 -5.57 9.23
CA LYS A 14 -2.76 -4.42 9.68
C LYS A 14 -3.33 -3.63 8.49
N LEU A 15 -2.53 -3.38 7.47
CA LEU A 15 -3.02 -2.71 6.27
C LEU A 15 -4.02 -3.60 5.52
N GLN A 16 -3.72 -4.89 5.41
CA GLN A 16 -4.65 -5.84 4.76
C GLN A 16 -6.01 -5.82 5.45
N ARG A 17 -6.03 -5.87 6.76
CA ARG A 17 -7.28 -5.84 7.54
C ARG A 17 -7.99 -4.49 7.43
N ALA A 18 -7.22 -3.41 7.38
CA ALA A 18 -7.81 -2.08 7.18
C ALA A 18 -8.54 -1.99 5.85
N ILE A 19 -7.91 -2.48 4.78
CA ILE A 19 -8.52 -2.51 3.44
C ILE A 19 -9.76 -3.40 3.45
N GLN A 20 -9.66 -4.59 4.03
CA GLN A 20 -10.80 -5.52 4.11
C GLN A 20 -11.97 -4.92 4.88
N LYS A 21 -11.68 -4.17 5.95
CA LYS A 21 -12.71 -3.49 6.72
C LYS A 21 -13.42 -2.43 5.89
N VAL A 22 -12.71 -1.64 5.12
CA VAL A 22 -13.33 -0.65 4.23
C VAL A 22 -14.23 -1.34 3.21
N ILE A 23 -13.78 -2.45 2.62
CA ILE A 23 -14.57 -3.22 1.67
C ILE A 23 -15.89 -3.67 2.30
N ARG A 24 -15.85 -4.14 3.54
CA ARG A 24 -17.06 -4.55 4.27
C ARG A 24 -17.95 -3.35 4.60
N ASP A 25 -17.36 -2.28 5.11
CA ASP A 25 -18.13 -1.09 5.54
C ASP A 25 -18.81 -0.38 4.36
N GLU A 26 -18.21 -0.44 3.17
CA GLU A 26 -18.78 0.13 1.95
C GLU A 26 -19.81 -0.81 1.28
N GLY A 27 -20.09 -1.95 1.88
CA GLY A 27 -21.07 -2.89 1.34
C GLY A 27 -20.59 -3.67 0.13
N LEU A 28 -19.29 -3.78 -0.08
CA LEU A 28 -18.69 -4.49 -1.21
C LEU A 28 -18.47 -5.98 -0.91
N VAL A 29 -19.13 -6.50 0.12
CA VAL A 29 -18.95 -7.88 0.61
C VAL A 29 -19.43 -8.92 -0.38
N GLN A 30 -20.34 -8.55 -1.30
CA GLN A 30 -20.79 -9.43 -2.37
C GLN A 30 -19.61 -9.91 -3.21
N GLU A 31 -18.51 -9.18 -3.13
CA GLU A 31 -17.28 -9.52 -3.81
C GLU A 31 -16.32 -10.24 -2.83
N GLU A 32 -16.70 -11.47 -2.43
CA GLU A 32 -15.80 -12.28 -1.60
C GLU A 32 -14.43 -12.45 -2.24
N THR A 33 -14.39 -12.57 -3.57
CA THR A 33 -13.14 -12.66 -4.32
C THR A 33 -12.27 -11.42 -4.07
N LEU A 34 -12.89 -10.23 -4.10
CA LEU A 34 -12.18 -8.99 -3.81
C LEU A 34 -11.60 -9.02 -2.40
N LEU A 35 -12.44 -9.33 -1.41
CA LEU A 35 -12.05 -9.36 0.00
C LEU A 35 -10.90 -10.33 0.25
N LYS A 36 -10.98 -11.52 -0.30
CA LYS A 36 -9.99 -12.58 -0.10
C LYS A 36 -8.72 -12.37 -0.93
N SER A 37 -8.78 -11.56 -1.97
CA SER A 37 -7.65 -11.37 -2.88
C SER A 37 -6.58 -10.44 -2.31
N VAL A 38 -6.93 -9.56 -1.36
CA VAL A 38 -6.03 -8.52 -0.87
C VAL A 38 -4.85 -9.12 -0.11
N ARG A 39 -3.64 -8.82 -0.58
CA ARG A 39 -2.38 -9.21 0.07
C ARG A 39 -1.41 -8.04 -0.01
N ILE A 40 -0.66 -7.86 1.02
CA ILE A 40 0.29 -6.75 1.12
C ILE A 40 1.71 -7.30 1.06
N SER A 41 2.52 -6.71 0.20
CA SER A 41 3.95 -6.99 0.14
C SER A 41 4.74 -5.68 0.16
N SER A 42 6.04 -5.78 0.33
CA SER A 42 6.89 -4.59 0.36
C SER A 42 8.20 -4.85 -0.36
N THR A 43 8.73 -3.80 -0.98
CA THR A 43 10.07 -3.81 -1.57
C THR A 43 10.74 -2.48 -1.25
N THR A 44 12.06 -2.52 -1.08
CA THR A 44 12.85 -1.32 -0.84
C THR A 44 13.46 -0.88 -2.17
N GLY A 45 13.26 0.39 -2.52
CA GLY A 45 13.97 1.00 -3.63
C GLY A 45 15.28 1.59 -3.17
N ASP A 46 15.51 2.87 -3.44
CA ASP A 46 16.66 3.59 -2.91
C ASP A 46 16.53 3.75 -1.39
N LEU A 47 17.60 4.18 -0.73
CA LEU A 47 17.67 4.29 0.74
C LEU A 47 16.49 5.02 1.39
N ASN A 48 15.90 5.98 0.68
CA ASN A 48 14.82 6.80 1.20
C ASN A 48 13.45 6.41 0.65
N GLN A 49 13.34 5.28 -0.04
CA GLN A 49 12.09 4.87 -0.67
C GLN A 49 11.71 3.45 -0.27
N LEU A 50 10.48 3.31 0.17
CA LEU A 50 9.87 2.03 0.48
C LEU A 50 8.61 1.88 -0.36
N TYR A 51 8.46 0.74 -1.00
CA TYR A 51 7.28 0.44 -1.81
C TYR A 51 6.41 -0.57 -1.08
N ILE A 52 5.15 -0.20 -0.89
CA ILE A 52 4.12 -1.08 -0.35
C ILE A 52 3.23 -1.49 -1.53
N THR A 53 3.16 -2.78 -1.78
CA THR A 53 2.39 -3.31 -2.90
C THR A 53 1.08 -3.90 -2.40
N ILE A 54 -0.03 -3.41 -2.94
CA ILE A 54 -1.34 -3.98 -2.72
C ILE A 54 -1.60 -4.95 -3.86
N ASN A 55 -1.59 -6.25 -3.53
CA ASN A 55 -1.90 -7.30 -4.49
C ASN A 55 -3.38 -7.59 -4.37
N ALA A 56 -4.11 -7.47 -5.47
CA ALA A 56 -5.56 -7.64 -5.47
C ALA A 56 -6.07 -8.06 -6.84
N VAL A 57 -7.30 -8.58 -6.87
CA VAL A 57 -7.99 -8.86 -8.12
C VAL A 57 -8.14 -7.56 -8.92
N TYR A 58 -8.12 -7.68 -10.25
CA TYR A 58 -8.01 -6.54 -11.17
C TYR A 58 -9.04 -5.42 -10.94
N TYR A 59 -10.27 -5.76 -10.58
CA TYR A 59 -11.31 -4.74 -10.42
C TYR A 59 -11.20 -3.94 -9.12
N TYR A 60 -10.24 -4.28 -8.25
CA TYR A 60 -9.95 -3.48 -7.06
C TYR A 60 -9.70 -2.01 -7.44
N MET A 61 -8.92 -1.79 -8.49
CA MET A 61 -8.58 -0.43 -8.92
C MET A 61 -9.80 0.36 -9.38
N PHE A 62 -10.75 -0.31 -10.06
CA PHE A 62 -11.99 0.34 -10.49
C PHE A 62 -12.82 0.80 -9.29
N LEU A 63 -12.92 -0.03 -8.26
CA LEU A 63 -13.66 0.32 -7.06
C LEU A 63 -12.93 1.37 -6.22
N ASP A 64 -11.61 1.30 -6.17
CA ASP A 64 -10.80 2.26 -5.42
C ASP A 64 -10.83 3.66 -6.07
N GLN A 65 -10.60 3.74 -7.37
CA GLN A 65 -10.39 5.00 -8.09
C GLN A 65 -11.55 5.41 -9.00
N GLY A 66 -12.54 4.54 -9.16
CA GLY A 66 -13.60 4.75 -10.12
C GLY A 66 -13.18 4.40 -11.55
N ALA A 67 -14.14 4.32 -12.45
CA ALA A 67 -13.87 4.04 -13.85
C ALA A 67 -15.04 4.49 -14.72
N GLU A 68 -14.74 4.93 -15.93
CA GLU A 68 -15.76 5.16 -16.95
C GLU A 68 -16.04 3.84 -17.66
N LEU A 69 -17.31 3.56 -17.90
CA LEU A 69 -17.74 2.37 -18.62
C LEU A 69 -17.99 2.71 -20.09
N TRP A 70 -17.80 1.71 -20.96
CA TRP A 70 -17.96 1.88 -22.40
C TRP A 70 -19.38 2.35 -22.81
N ASN A 71 -20.37 2.08 -21.96
CA ASN A 71 -21.78 2.44 -22.21
C ASN A 71 -22.15 3.86 -21.73
N GLY A 72 -21.16 4.65 -21.29
CA GLY A 72 -21.39 6.00 -20.79
C GLY A 72 -21.65 6.08 -19.29
N GLY A 73 -21.78 4.94 -18.60
CA GLY A 73 -21.87 4.90 -17.15
C GLY A 73 -20.50 5.02 -16.50
N PHE A 74 -20.46 5.11 -15.19
CA PHE A 74 -19.21 5.11 -14.45
C PHE A 74 -19.34 4.41 -13.11
N ILE A 75 -18.20 3.91 -12.61
CA ILE A 75 -18.11 3.35 -11.27
C ILE A 75 -17.64 4.47 -10.36
N LYS A 76 -18.39 4.71 -9.29
CA LYS A 76 -18.03 5.71 -8.27
C LYS A 76 -16.74 5.29 -7.57
N PRO A 77 -15.77 6.19 -7.37
CA PRO A 77 -14.59 5.88 -6.57
C PRO A 77 -14.96 5.77 -5.09
N TYR A 78 -14.62 4.65 -4.48
CA TYR A 78 -14.83 4.46 -3.03
C TYR A 78 -13.64 4.92 -2.20
N GLY A 79 -12.48 5.13 -2.82
CA GLY A 79 -11.28 5.54 -2.09
C GLY A 79 -10.85 4.52 -1.05
N ILE A 80 -10.89 3.23 -1.40
CA ILE A 80 -10.64 2.13 -0.46
C ILE A 80 -9.28 2.25 0.20
N THR A 81 -8.24 2.45 -0.59
CA THR A 81 -6.86 2.56 -0.09
C THR A 81 -6.70 3.76 0.82
N GLU A 82 -7.23 4.92 0.42
CA GLU A 82 -7.14 6.14 1.22
C GLU A 82 -7.87 6.00 2.54
N GLN A 83 -9.09 5.47 2.54
CA GLN A 83 -9.85 5.22 3.77
C GLN A 83 -9.10 4.26 4.69
N ALA A 84 -8.53 3.19 4.12
CA ALA A 84 -7.77 2.20 4.90
C ALA A 84 -6.55 2.84 5.56
N LEU A 85 -5.80 3.64 4.83
CA LEU A 85 -4.61 4.31 5.35
C LEU A 85 -4.95 5.34 6.45
N ASN A 86 -6.11 5.97 6.36
CA ASN A 86 -6.56 6.97 7.34
C ASN A 86 -7.28 6.33 8.54
N SER A 87 -7.56 5.04 8.49
CA SER A 87 -8.17 4.31 9.60
C SER A 87 -7.18 4.12 10.76
N SER A 88 -7.70 3.71 11.91
CA SER A 88 -6.86 3.40 13.08
C SER A 88 -5.80 2.34 12.75
N LEU A 89 -6.21 1.24 12.11
CA LEU A 89 -5.27 0.18 11.69
C LEU A 89 -4.26 0.69 10.66
N GLY A 90 -4.72 1.51 9.72
CA GLY A 90 -3.84 2.08 8.70
C GLY A 90 -2.78 3.01 9.29
N ARG A 91 -3.16 3.81 10.28
CA ARG A 91 -2.21 4.69 10.98
C ARG A 91 -1.19 3.89 11.78
N GLN A 92 -1.64 2.82 12.46
CA GLN A 92 -0.74 1.91 13.16
C GLN A 92 0.24 1.25 12.19
N PHE A 93 -0.25 0.81 11.04
CA PHE A 93 0.58 0.25 9.98
C PHE A 93 1.69 1.22 9.58
N GLN A 94 1.32 2.47 9.29
CA GLN A 94 2.28 3.49 8.85
C GLN A 94 3.34 3.74 9.93
N GLN A 95 2.92 3.89 11.18
CA GLN A 95 3.85 4.14 12.27
C GLN A 95 4.81 2.98 12.48
N GLU A 96 4.31 1.74 12.45
CA GLU A 96 5.15 0.55 12.59
C GLU A 96 6.14 0.40 11.44
N VAL A 97 5.72 0.72 10.23
CA VAL A 97 6.60 0.70 9.05
C VAL A 97 7.73 1.71 9.23
N ILE A 98 7.39 2.93 9.64
CA ILE A 98 8.38 3.98 9.85
C ILE A 98 9.38 3.56 10.92
N ASP A 99 8.89 3.12 12.06
CA ASP A 99 9.74 2.73 13.19
C ASP A 99 10.67 1.58 12.82
N SER A 100 10.14 0.59 12.12
CA SER A 100 10.92 -0.57 11.69
C SER A 100 11.98 -0.19 10.65
N TYR A 101 11.62 0.68 9.72
CA TYR A 101 12.53 1.11 8.67
C TYR A 101 13.68 1.95 9.23
N VAL A 102 13.38 2.86 10.14
CA VAL A 102 14.41 3.66 10.80
C VAL A 102 15.36 2.76 11.61
N ALA A 103 14.81 1.80 12.36
CA ALA A 103 15.62 0.85 13.12
C ALA A 103 16.54 0.04 12.20
N TRP A 104 16.00 -0.42 11.06
CA TRP A 104 16.78 -1.16 10.08
C TRP A 104 17.90 -0.30 9.48
N MET A 105 17.63 0.95 9.18
CA MET A 105 18.65 1.87 8.66
C MET A 105 19.75 2.11 9.68
N LEU A 106 19.41 2.30 10.94
CA LEU A 106 20.39 2.49 12.01
C LEU A 106 21.29 1.27 12.18
N ASP A 107 20.76 0.06 11.97
CA ASP A 107 21.54 -1.17 12.08
C ASP A 107 22.45 -1.43 10.89
N ASN A 108 22.12 -0.88 9.72
CA ASN A 108 22.78 -1.26 8.46
C ASN A 108 23.61 -0.13 7.84
N TYR A 109 23.50 1.10 8.30
CA TYR A 109 24.19 2.26 7.72
C TYR A 109 24.79 3.16 8.78
N PRO A 110 25.85 3.93 8.44
CA PRO A 110 26.43 4.89 9.36
C PRO A 110 25.42 5.93 9.83
N ILE A 111 25.49 6.27 11.10
CA ILE A 111 24.54 7.20 11.74
C ILE A 111 24.43 8.54 11.01
N LEU A 112 25.55 9.07 10.50
CA LEU A 112 25.55 10.34 9.78
C LEU A 112 24.71 10.29 8.52
N ASP A 113 24.76 9.18 7.79
CA ASP A 113 23.96 8.99 6.57
C ASP A 113 22.48 8.82 6.89
N VAL A 114 22.16 8.08 7.95
CA VAL A 114 20.78 7.88 8.39
C VAL A 114 20.15 9.22 8.80
N GLY A 115 20.86 10.01 9.60
CA GLY A 115 20.34 11.31 10.03
C GLY A 115 20.04 12.24 8.86
N ARG A 116 20.83 12.14 7.79
CA ARG A 116 20.64 12.96 6.59
C ARG A 116 19.49 12.47 5.73
N ILE A 117 19.30 11.15 5.62
CA ILE A 117 18.34 10.53 4.70
C ILE A 117 16.96 10.35 5.34
N ALA A 118 16.93 9.91 6.59
CA ALA A 118 15.68 9.44 7.22
C ALA A 118 14.70 10.56 7.57
N VAL A 119 15.22 11.73 7.97
CA VAL A 119 14.34 12.75 8.55
C VAL A 119 13.49 13.47 7.50
N ASP A 120 14.08 13.83 6.37
CA ASP A 120 13.41 14.71 5.40
C ASP A 120 12.93 14.00 4.13
N LYS A 121 13.41 12.80 3.85
CA LYS A 121 13.29 12.21 2.52
C LYS A 121 12.68 10.81 2.47
N LEU A 122 12.38 10.20 3.62
CA LEU A 122 11.73 8.88 3.61
C LEU A 122 10.34 9.00 3.00
N SER A 123 10.08 8.24 1.98
CA SER A 123 8.76 8.16 1.38
C SER A 123 8.27 6.72 1.29
N ILE A 124 6.98 6.54 1.52
CA ILE A 124 6.29 5.27 1.34
C ILE A 124 5.44 5.42 0.08
N ASN A 125 5.72 4.59 -0.91
CA ASN A 125 5.03 4.64 -2.19
C ASN A 125 4.06 3.47 -2.27
N ILE A 126 2.83 3.74 -2.69
CA ILE A 126 1.83 2.69 -2.88
C ILE A 126 1.87 2.23 -4.33
N LYS A 127 1.94 0.92 -4.50
CA LYS A 127 2.01 0.27 -5.78
C LYS A 127 0.93 -0.81 -5.84
N TYR A 128 0.36 -1.04 -6.99
CA TYR A 128 -0.68 -2.06 -7.16
C TYR A 128 -0.16 -3.17 -8.05
N ASN A 129 -0.43 -4.41 -7.65
CA ASN A 129 -0.22 -5.58 -8.48
C ASN A 129 -1.57 -6.27 -8.67
N LEU A 130 -2.14 -6.13 -9.86
CA LEU A 130 -3.50 -6.59 -10.19
C LEU A 130 -3.43 -7.89 -10.98
N PHE A 131 -4.41 -8.76 -10.75
CA PHE A 131 -4.44 -10.06 -11.41
C PHE A 131 -5.87 -10.51 -11.72
N GLY A 132 -5.98 -11.51 -12.57
CA GLY A 132 -7.24 -12.18 -12.82
C GLY A 132 -8.13 -11.54 -13.86
N ASP A 133 -7.67 -10.52 -14.58
CA ASP A 133 -8.44 -9.94 -15.68
C ASP A 133 -8.57 -10.96 -16.81
N PRO A 134 -9.81 -11.35 -17.20
CA PRO A 134 -10.01 -12.31 -18.28
C PRO A 134 -9.38 -11.89 -19.60
N ASP A 135 -9.30 -10.60 -19.86
CA ASP A 135 -8.70 -10.04 -21.09
C ASP A 135 -7.20 -9.78 -20.96
N GLY A 136 -6.64 -9.94 -19.75
CA GLY A 136 -5.22 -9.69 -19.50
C GLY A 136 -4.81 -8.23 -19.56
N THR A 137 -5.77 -7.31 -19.68
CA THR A 137 -5.50 -5.89 -19.84
C THR A 137 -5.00 -5.23 -18.55
N TRP A 138 -5.44 -5.76 -17.41
CA TRP A 138 -5.20 -5.17 -16.09
C TRP A 138 -4.35 -6.05 -15.19
N ASP A 139 -3.76 -7.11 -15.74
CA ASP A 139 -2.82 -7.94 -14.97
C ASP A 139 -1.44 -7.31 -14.98
N GLY A 140 -0.81 -7.27 -13.80
CA GLY A 140 0.54 -6.75 -13.65
C GLY A 140 0.66 -5.65 -12.62
N GLU A 141 1.80 -4.98 -12.61
CA GLU A 141 2.11 -3.93 -11.66
C GLU A 141 1.69 -2.56 -12.18
N TYR A 142 1.04 -1.79 -11.33
CA TYR A 142 0.59 -0.44 -11.64
C TYR A 142 1.00 0.50 -10.51
N TYR A 143 1.36 1.72 -10.89
CA TYR A 143 1.75 2.74 -9.94
C TYR A 143 0.66 3.79 -9.81
N LYS A 144 0.35 4.14 -8.58
CA LYS A 144 -0.48 5.30 -8.30
C LYS A 144 0.44 6.45 -7.90
N ALA A 145 0.13 7.64 -8.38
CA ALA A 145 0.91 8.84 -8.10
C ALA A 145 0.63 9.41 -6.70
N SER A 146 0.38 8.56 -5.71
CA SER A 146 0.18 9.02 -4.33
C SER A 146 1.27 8.46 -3.44
N ASN A 147 2.13 9.36 -2.98
CA ASN A 147 3.16 9.04 -2.01
C ASN A 147 2.67 9.44 -0.64
N ILE A 148 2.88 8.56 0.33
CA ILE A 148 2.63 8.88 1.72
C ILE A 148 3.90 9.55 2.23
N ARG A 149 3.80 10.81 2.59
CA ARG A 149 4.91 11.51 3.20
C ARG A 149 4.89 11.27 4.70
N VAL A 150 6.05 10.92 5.21
CA VAL A 150 6.23 10.73 6.64
C VAL A 150 6.45 12.08 7.29
N ASN A 151 5.59 12.46 8.23
CA ASN A 151 5.78 13.64 9.05
C ASN A 151 6.53 13.26 10.33
N TRP A 152 7.74 13.75 10.44
CA TRP A 152 8.59 13.54 11.60
C TRP A 152 8.41 14.72 12.59
N ASN A 153 7.32 14.73 13.28
CA ASN A 153 7.13 15.75 14.33
C ASN A 153 7.46 15.17 15.69
#